data_1e06378b97d65b2bf011ade22bdd6765
#
_entry.id   1e06378b97d65b2bf011ade22bdd6765
#
_cell.length_a   1.000
_cell.length_b   1.000
_cell.length_c   1.000
_cell.angle_alpha   90.00
_cell.angle_beta   90.00
_cell.angle_gamma   90.00
#
_symmetry.space_group_name_H-M   'P 1'
#
loop_
_entity.id
_entity.type
_entity.pdbx_description
1 polymer ?
#
loop_
_entity_poly.entity_id
_entity_poly.type
_entity_poly.pdbx_seq_one_letter_code
_entity_poly.pdbx_strand_id
1 'polypeptide(L)'
;MSDECQEIKVVSVDKNEIKMSLVAQVWSIPFKLSIKPNQDWEKKFYEVQLRDKNVMKRKMKIAAGFITVEVAELDDLQKVLDVIRLEVAETNVLCEGDYQTKLKVRREIEALQQKQGDATKKFKEDSDKLQF
;
A
#
# COMPACT_ATOMS: atom_id res chain seq x y z
N MET A 1 -11.84 -9.53 5.04
CA MET A 1 -10.65 -8.77 4.59
C MET A 1 -11.00 -7.32 4.39
N SER A 2 -10.23 -6.47 4.99
CA SER A 2 -10.45 -5.04 4.91
C SER A 2 -9.81 -4.51 3.62
N ASP A 3 -10.60 -3.92 2.73
CA ASP A 3 -10.11 -3.16 1.58
C ASP A 3 -9.68 -1.74 1.97
N GLU A 4 -9.69 -1.45 3.28
CA GLU A 4 -9.36 -0.14 3.79
C GLU A 4 -7.88 0.17 3.60
N CYS A 5 -7.60 1.42 3.23
CA CYS A 5 -6.25 1.93 3.19
C CYS A 5 -5.70 2.07 4.60
N GLN A 6 -4.49 1.56 4.80
CA GLN A 6 -3.77 1.72 6.06
C GLN A 6 -2.86 2.94 5.98
N GLU A 7 -2.96 3.83 6.96
CA GLU A 7 -1.98 4.89 7.14
C GLU A 7 -0.85 4.35 8.01
N ILE A 8 0.30 4.14 7.41
CA ILE A 8 1.45 3.53 8.07
C ILE A 8 2.55 4.57 8.28
N LYS A 9 3.20 4.51 9.43
CA LYS A 9 4.31 5.39 9.79
C LYS A 9 5.46 4.56 10.33
N VAL A 10 6.68 5.04 10.11
CA VAL A 10 7.85 4.50 10.77
C VAL A 10 7.93 5.11 12.16
N VAL A 11 7.89 4.28 13.19
CA VAL A 11 7.77 4.75 14.58
C VAL A 11 9.03 4.57 15.43
N SER A 12 9.87 3.59 15.10
CA SER A 12 11.09 3.34 15.85
C SER A 12 12.06 2.46 15.08
N VAL A 13 13.24 2.24 15.65
CA VAL A 13 14.20 1.27 15.14
C VAL A 13 14.42 0.23 16.23
N ASP A 14 14.46 -1.05 15.87
CA ASP A 14 14.79 -2.12 16.81
C ASP A 14 16.31 -2.27 16.91
N LYS A 15 16.89 -1.59 17.87
CA LYS A 15 18.35 -1.56 18.09
C LYS A 15 18.92 -2.93 18.38
N ASN A 16 18.14 -3.80 19.02
CA ASN A 16 18.59 -5.13 19.43
C ASN A 16 18.69 -6.11 18.26
N GLU A 17 17.99 -5.82 17.17
CA GLU A 17 17.94 -6.67 15.98
C GLU A 17 18.81 -6.14 14.82
N ILE A 18 19.64 -5.14 15.07
CA ILE A 18 20.61 -4.67 14.09
C ILE A 18 21.69 -5.74 13.93
N LYS A 19 21.84 -6.23 12.71
CA LYS A 19 22.78 -7.33 12.38
C LYS A 19 23.70 -6.93 11.25
N MET A 20 24.95 -7.38 11.31
CA MET A 20 25.92 -7.19 10.26
C MET A 20 26.10 -8.47 9.45
N SER A 21 26.10 -8.35 8.13
CA SER A 21 26.51 -9.43 7.26
C SER A 21 28.02 -9.34 7.03
N LEU A 22 28.76 -10.33 7.51
CA LEU A 22 30.21 -10.37 7.34
C LEU A 22 30.63 -10.53 5.88
N VAL A 23 29.83 -11.23 5.10
CA VAL A 23 30.13 -11.49 3.69
C VAL A 23 29.92 -10.26 2.82
N ALA A 24 28.80 -9.57 3.01
CA ALA A 24 28.42 -8.40 2.22
C ALA A 24 28.91 -7.09 2.82
N GLN A 25 29.42 -7.09 4.04
CA GLN A 25 29.84 -5.90 4.79
C GLN A 25 28.76 -4.82 4.89
N VAL A 26 27.51 -5.25 5.02
CA VAL A 26 26.35 -4.38 5.18
C VAL A 26 25.65 -4.66 6.50
N TRP A 27 24.95 -3.66 7.00
CA TRP A 27 24.17 -3.74 8.23
C TRP A 27 22.69 -3.82 7.88
N SER A 28 21.98 -4.72 8.54
CA SER A 28 20.51 -4.82 8.42
C SER A 28 19.89 -4.04 9.57
N ILE A 29 19.15 -2.98 9.23
CA ILE A 29 18.52 -2.10 10.20
C ILE A 29 17.00 -2.28 10.13
N PRO A 30 16.34 -2.84 11.17
CA PRO A 30 14.90 -3.01 11.18
C PRO A 30 14.21 -1.76 11.74
N PHE A 31 13.41 -1.09 10.91
CA PHE A 31 12.56 0.02 11.32
C PHE A 31 11.15 -0.49 11.57
N LYS A 32 10.63 -0.22 12.76
CA LYS A 32 9.30 -0.64 13.14
C LYS A 32 8.23 0.26 12.52
N LEU A 33 7.22 -0.36 11.96
CA LEU A 33 6.04 0.33 11.45
C LEU A 33 4.95 0.43 12.51
N SER A 34 4.09 1.45 12.38
CA SER A 34 2.99 1.68 13.32
C SER A 34 1.95 0.55 13.31
N ILE A 35 1.74 -0.04 12.15
CA ILE A 35 0.86 -1.20 11.95
C ILE A 35 1.53 -2.16 10.98
N LYS A 36 1.16 -3.44 11.09
CA LYS A 36 1.60 -4.46 10.13
C LYS A 36 0.91 -4.20 8.78
N PRO A 37 1.68 -3.97 7.68
CA PRO A 37 1.08 -3.73 6.37
C PRO A 37 0.34 -4.95 5.83
N ASN A 38 -0.72 -4.70 5.06
CA ASN A 38 -1.34 -5.74 4.26
C ASN A 38 -0.55 -5.94 2.95
N GLN A 39 -0.90 -6.97 2.19
CA GLN A 39 -0.18 -7.31 0.95
C GLN A 39 -0.29 -6.21 -0.11
N ASP A 40 -1.44 -5.54 -0.22
CA ASP A 40 -1.63 -4.44 -1.16
C ASP A 40 -0.72 -3.26 -0.86
N TRP A 41 -0.58 -2.92 0.41
CA TRP A 41 0.32 -1.86 0.85
C TRP A 41 1.77 -2.20 0.55
N GLU A 42 2.20 -3.42 0.88
CA GLU A 42 3.55 -3.91 0.61
C GLU A 42 3.88 -3.84 -0.88
N LYS A 43 2.96 -4.28 -1.73
CA LYS A 43 3.11 -4.24 -3.17
C LYS A 43 3.31 -2.82 -3.68
N LYS A 44 2.49 -1.88 -3.19
CA LYS A 44 2.61 -0.47 -3.56
C LYS A 44 3.91 0.14 -3.06
N PHE A 45 4.36 -0.23 -1.87
CA PHE A 45 5.64 0.23 -1.33
C PHE A 45 6.80 -0.20 -2.23
N TYR A 46 6.83 -1.45 -2.68
CA TYR A 46 7.87 -1.92 -3.59
C TYR A 46 7.79 -1.22 -4.96
N GLU A 47 6.60 -0.89 -5.44
CA GLU A 47 6.44 -0.09 -6.66
C GLU A 47 7.00 1.33 -6.48
N VAL A 48 6.73 1.98 -5.36
CA VAL A 48 7.28 3.30 -5.04
C VAL A 48 8.81 3.23 -4.99
N GLN A 49 9.35 2.22 -4.34
CA GLN A 49 10.79 2.02 -4.23
C GLN A 49 11.45 1.87 -5.61
N LEU A 50 10.82 1.14 -6.53
CA LEU A 50 11.32 0.97 -7.89
C LEU A 50 11.28 2.27 -8.71
N ARG A 51 10.28 3.12 -8.46
CA ARG A 51 10.14 4.41 -9.15
C ARG A 51 11.03 5.49 -8.57
N ASP A 52 11.46 5.32 -7.33
CA ASP A 52 12.29 6.30 -6.66
C ASP A 52 13.66 6.36 -7.36
N LYS A 53 13.98 7.53 -7.89
CA LYS A 53 15.25 7.79 -8.56
C LYS A 53 16.37 8.17 -7.60
N ASN A 54 16.14 7.99 -6.30
CA ASN A 54 17.14 8.31 -5.30
C ASN A 54 18.41 7.48 -5.54
N VAL A 55 19.55 8.15 -5.57
CA VAL A 55 20.86 7.53 -5.78
C VAL A 55 21.18 6.50 -4.68
N MET A 56 20.55 6.64 -3.50
CA MET A 56 20.76 5.78 -2.35
C MET A 56 19.79 4.58 -2.35
N LYS A 57 19.60 3.92 -3.49
CA LYS A 57 18.79 2.70 -3.53
C LYS A 57 19.38 1.64 -2.61
N ARG A 58 18.65 1.35 -1.55
CA ARG A 58 19.01 0.31 -0.59
C ARG A 58 18.06 -0.86 -0.75
N LYS A 59 18.58 -2.04 -0.48
CA LYS A 59 17.76 -3.23 -0.45
C LYS A 59 16.87 -3.18 0.80
N MET A 60 15.56 -3.21 0.60
CA MET A 60 14.57 -3.14 1.66
C MET A 60 13.65 -4.34 1.62
N LYS A 61 13.26 -4.81 2.79
CA LYS A 61 12.33 -5.93 2.92
C LYS A 61 11.32 -5.63 4.02
N ILE A 62 10.05 -5.89 3.73
CA ILE A 62 8.98 -5.76 4.73
C ILE A 62 8.67 -7.16 5.26
N ALA A 63 8.76 -7.32 6.58
CA ALA A 63 8.39 -8.56 7.24
C ALA A 63 8.02 -8.30 8.69
N ALA A 64 6.99 -8.96 9.19
CA ALA A 64 6.56 -8.93 10.59
C ALA A 64 6.34 -7.52 11.17
N GLY A 65 5.89 -6.56 10.33
CA GLY A 65 5.65 -5.19 10.77
C GLY A 65 6.90 -4.31 10.81
N PHE A 66 7.99 -4.75 10.17
CA PHE A 66 9.24 -4.02 10.09
C PHE A 66 9.65 -3.82 8.63
N ILE A 67 10.29 -2.67 8.35
CA ILE A 67 11.05 -2.48 7.12
C ILE A 67 12.52 -2.65 7.49
N THR A 68 13.13 -3.72 7.00
CA THR A 68 14.56 -3.96 7.19
C THR A 68 15.32 -3.44 5.97
N VAL A 69 16.25 -2.53 6.21
CA VAL A 69 17.06 -1.92 5.16
C VAL A 69 18.54 -2.29 5.33
N GLU A 70 19.20 -2.56 4.20
CA GLU A 70 20.64 -2.79 4.20
C GLU A 70 21.38 -1.47 4.01
N VAL A 71 22.32 -1.17 4.92
CA VAL A 71 23.11 0.05 4.89
C VAL A 71 24.61 -0.28 5.02
N ALA A 72 25.44 0.57 4.43
CA ALA A 72 26.89 0.51 4.63
C ALA A 72 27.29 1.32 5.85
N GLU A 73 28.46 1.04 6.41
CA GLU A 73 28.96 1.72 7.61
C GLU A 73 29.06 3.24 7.44
N LEU A 74 29.38 3.70 6.22
CA LEU A 74 29.53 5.13 5.92
C LEU A 74 28.21 5.83 5.60
N ASP A 75 27.10 5.10 5.57
CA ASP A 75 25.80 5.69 5.28
C ASP A 75 25.30 6.53 6.46
N ASP A 76 24.72 7.68 6.13
CA ASP A 76 24.02 8.50 7.11
C ASP A 76 22.65 7.88 7.41
N LEU A 77 22.52 7.31 8.61
CA LEU A 77 21.29 6.61 9.01
C LEU A 77 20.07 7.53 9.02
N GLN A 78 20.26 8.82 9.38
CA GLN A 78 19.16 9.79 9.36
C GLN A 78 18.66 10.03 7.93
N LYS A 79 19.55 10.13 6.96
CA LYS A 79 19.16 10.27 5.55
C LYS A 79 18.43 9.03 5.04
N VAL A 80 18.89 7.86 5.44
CA VAL A 80 18.22 6.59 5.10
C VAL A 80 16.81 6.57 5.68
N LEU A 81 16.64 6.96 6.92
CA LEU A 81 15.34 7.05 7.57
C LEU A 81 14.42 8.05 6.88
N ASP A 82 14.95 9.21 6.49
CA ASP A 82 14.18 10.24 5.78
C ASP A 82 13.67 9.73 4.44
N VAL A 83 14.48 8.99 3.69
CA VAL A 83 14.08 8.36 2.44
C VAL A 83 12.97 7.33 2.68
N ILE A 84 13.11 6.49 3.69
CA ILE A 84 12.09 5.49 4.03
C ILE A 84 10.78 6.18 4.40
N ARG A 85 10.82 7.24 5.20
CA ARG A 85 9.63 8.02 5.57
C ARG A 85 8.92 8.60 4.36
N LEU A 86 9.66 9.13 3.39
CA LEU A 86 9.10 9.65 2.16
C LEU A 86 8.45 8.55 1.33
N GLU A 87 9.10 7.41 1.18
CA GLU A 87 8.55 6.27 0.45
C GLU A 87 7.30 5.71 1.12
N VAL A 88 7.29 5.64 2.45
CA VAL A 88 6.11 5.23 3.22
C VAL A 88 4.96 6.23 3.02
N ALA A 89 5.24 7.52 3.07
CA ALA A 89 4.23 8.57 2.85
C ALA A 89 3.66 8.50 1.43
N GLU A 90 4.50 8.32 0.42
CA GLU A 90 4.05 8.14 -0.98
C GLU A 90 3.19 6.89 -1.13
N THR A 91 3.55 5.80 -0.47
CA THR A 91 2.77 4.56 -0.48
C THR A 91 1.40 4.78 0.13
N ASN A 92 1.31 5.50 1.24
CA ASN A 92 0.04 5.84 1.87
C ASN A 92 -0.86 6.66 0.92
N VAL A 93 -0.29 7.62 0.22
CA VAL A 93 -1.02 8.44 -0.76
C VAL A 93 -1.55 7.59 -1.91
N LEU A 94 -0.73 6.69 -2.47
CA LEU A 94 -1.16 5.77 -3.53
C LEU A 94 -2.25 4.83 -3.05
N CYS A 95 -2.11 4.30 -1.86
CA CYS A 95 -3.08 3.40 -1.25
C CYS A 95 -4.43 4.11 -1.05
N GLU A 96 -4.43 5.34 -0.55
CA GLU A 96 -5.64 6.14 -0.36
C GLU A 96 -6.31 6.46 -1.70
N GLY A 97 -5.54 6.88 -2.70
CA GLY A 97 -6.06 7.16 -4.04
C GLY A 97 -6.71 5.94 -4.66
N ASP A 98 -6.08 4.77 -4.53
CA ASP A 98 -6.61 3.51 -5.05
C ASP A 98 -7.90 3.11 -4.32
N TYR A 99 -7.94 3.28 -2.99
CA TYR A 99 -9.12 3.01 -2.19
C TYR A 99 -10.30 3.90 -2.60
N GLN A 100 -10.08 5.20 -2.79
CA GLN A 100 -11.10 6.15 -3.22
C GLN A 100 -11.62 5.82 -4.63
N THR A 101 -10.72 5.42 -5.53
CA THR A 101 -11.10 4.99 -6.87
C THR A 101 -11.96 3.74 -6.83
N LYS A 102 -11.61 2.76 -6.02
CA LYS A 102 -12.41 1.54 -5.83
C LYS A 102 -13.80 1.84 -5.29
N LEU A 103 -13.90 2.75 -4.33
CA LEU A 103 -15.20 3.16 -3.78
C LEU A 103 -16.08 3.82 -4.84
N LYS A 104 -15.51 4.70 -5.66
CA LYS A 104 -16.22 5.39 -6.73
C LYS A 104 -16.75 4.39 -7.77
N VAL A 105 -15.92 3.47 -8.21
CA VAL A 105 -16.31 2.41 -9.16
C VAL A 105 -17.42 1.55 -8.58
N ARG A 106 -17.30 1.17 -7.31
CA ARG A 106 -18.33 0.37 -6.63
C ARG A 106 -19.67 1.10 -6.60
N ARG A 107 -19.70 2.39 -6.30
CA ARG A 107 -20.91 3.21 -6.30
C ARG A 107 -21.53 3.31 -7.68
N GLU A 108 -20.71 3.47 -8.72
CA GLU A 108 -21.18 3.51 -10.11
C GLU A 108 -21.81 2.17 -10.54
N ILE A 109 -21.19 1.05 -10.16
CA ILE A 109 -21.73 -0.28 -10.44
C ILE A 109 -23.08 -0.49 -9.73
N GLU A 110 -23.18 -0.12 -8.47
CA GLU A 110 -24.43 -0.23 -7.71
C GLU A 110 -25.55 0.62 -8.34
N ALA A 111 -25.25 1.84 -8.77
CA ALA A 111 -26.21 2.70 -9.43
C ALA A 111 -26.69 2.10 -10.76
N LEU A 112 -25.80 1.50 -11.56
CA LEU A 112 -26.14 0.82 -12.81
C LEU A 112 -26.99 -0.42 -12.57
N GLN A 113 -26.69 -1.19 -11.55
CA GLN A 113 -27.47 -2.38 -11.18
C GLN A 113 -28.88 -1.99 -10.76
N GLN A 114 -29.04 -0.91 -10.02
CA GLN A 114 -30.36 -0.41 -9.63
C GLN A 114 -31.18 0.04 -10.84
N LYS A 115 -30.58 0.79 -11.76
CA LYS A 115 -31.25 1.19 -13.01
C LYS A 115 -31.69 -0.02 -13.84
N GLN A 116 -30.83 -1.03 -13.90
CA GLN A 116 -31.14 -2.26 -14.63
C GLN A 116 -32.32 -3.01 -14.00
N GLY A 117 -32.36 -3.08 -12.66
CA GLY A 117 -33.45 -3.65 -11.91
C GLY A 117 -34.77 -2.91 -12.14
N ASP A 118 -34.73 -1.58 -12.11
CA ASP A 118 -35.91 -0.74 -12.36
C ASP A 118 -36.42 -0.88 -13.79
N ALA A 119 -35.53 -0.93 -14.77
CA ALA A 119 -35.92 -1.15 -16.18
C ALA A 119 -36.54 -2.53 -16.39
N THR A 120 -35.96 -3.56 -15.77
CA THR A 120 -36.49 -4.92 -15.83
C THR A 120 -37.89 -5.00 -15.25
N LYS A 121 -38.09 -4.34 -14.09
CA LYS A 121 -39.40 -4.27 -13.43
C LYS A 121 -40.44 -3.58 -14.33
N LYS A 122 -40.06 -2.47 -14.95
CA LYS A 122 -40.90 -1.73 -15.86
C LYS A 122 -41.33 -2.59 -17.06
N PHE A 123 -40.39 -3.30 -17.68
CA PHE A 123 -40.70 -4.18 -18.80
C PHE A 123 -41.61 -5.34 -18.41
N LYS A 124 -41.46 -5.88 -17.22
CA LYS A 124 -42.38 -6.92 -16.71
C LYS A 124 -43.79 -6.37 -16.53
N GLU A 125 -43.95 -5.17 -15.97
CA GLU A 125 -45.23 -4.53 -15.80
C GLU A 125 -45.89 -4.23 -17.17
N ASP A 126 -45.11 -3.73 -18.13
CA ASP A 126 -45.61 -3.47 -19.49
C ASP A 126 -45.99 -4.74 -20.22
N SER A 127 -45.25 -5.83 -19.97
CA SER A 127 -45.57 -7.14 -20.55
C SER A 127 -46.94 -7.66 -20.10
N ASP A 128 -47.29 -7.41 -18.85
CA ASP A 128 -48.61 -7.83 -18.30
C ASP A 128 -49.77 -7.08 -18.94
N LYS A 129 -49.49 -5.91 -19.51
CA LYS A 129 -50.51 -5.10 -20.22
C LYS A 129 -50.66 -5.44 -21.69
N LEU A 130 -49.80 -6.29 -22.22
CA LEU A 130 -49.89 -6.69 -23.64
C LEU A 130 -51.10 -7.55 -23.88
N GLN A 131 -51.81 -7.26 -24.98
CA GLN A 131 -52.96 -8.02 -25.43
C GLN A 131 -52.58 -8.79 -26.68
N PHE A 132 -52.83 -10.07 -26.67
CA PHE A 132 -52.53 -10.95 -27.79
C PHE A 132 -53.81 -11.43 -28.52
#